data_4aa02621994b66ba70bea991934bbdcf
#
_entry.id   4aa02621994b66ba70bea991934bbdcf
#
_cell.length_a   1.000
_cell.length_b   1.000
_cell.length_c   1.000
_cell.angle_alpha   90.00
_cell.angle_beta   90.00
_cell.angle_gamma   90.00
#
_symmetry.space_group_name_H-M   'P 1'
#
loop_
_entity.id
_entity.type
_entity.pdbx_description
1 polymer ?
#
loop_
_entity_poly.entity_id
_entity_poly.type
_entity_poly.pdbx_seq_one_letter_code
_entity_poly.pdbx_strand_id
1 'polypeptide(L)'
;GRWLMTSENCASGTDRLAEVADAFPETEIFINVQADEPEINPVTVELVAKTLLDHPDAEIATAGTPIRHEDQLHDPACVKILVSEREGQRRAVYFSRAAIPYVRDGIDASLFNAHPPIFWHHIGLYAYRRDFLSWFASQSPSRFEQLEKLEQLRAIEAGKKIVVALVDAATSGIDTIDDFQRFKQKFER
;
A
#
# COMPACT_ATOMS: atom_id res chain seq x y z
N GLY A 1 14.16 3.91 -20.56
CA GLY A 1 13.18 4.78 -19.89
C GLY A 1 13.76 6.15 -19.64
N ARG A 2 12.91 7.10 -19.30
CA ARG A 2 13.34 8.41 -18.80
C ARG A 2 13.58 8.29 -17.29
N TRP A 3 14.49 9.08 -16.76
CA TRP A 3 14.73 9.21 -15.32
C TRP A 3 14.71 10.69 -14.95
N LEU A 4 14.35 10.98 -13.71
CA LEU A 4 14.35 12.31 -13.10
C LEU A 4 14.96 12.22 -11.71
N MET A 5 15.95 13.09 -11.44
CA MET A 5 16.45 13.27 -10.06
C MET A 5 15.50 14.20 -9.33
N THR A 6 15.04 13.77 -8.17
CA THR A 6 14.17 14.55 -7.29
C THR A 6 14.97 15.17 -6.14
N SER A 7 14.41 16.19 -5.50
CA SER A 7 15.02 16.91 -4.38
C SER A 7 15.38 15.96 -3.21
N GLU A 8 16.53 16.21 -2.59
CA GLU A 8 16.93 15.54 -1.35
C GLU A 8 16.03 15.94 -0.16
N ASN A 9 15.30 17.05 -0.28
CA ASN A 9 14.43 17.58 0.77
C ASN A 9 13.01 16.99 0.77
N CYS A 10 12.68 16.06 -0.15
CA CYS A 10 11.40 15.36 -0.12
C CYS A 10 11.28 14.55 1.18
N ALA A 11 10.23 14.83 1.96
CA ALA A 11 10.03 14.23 3.28
C ALA A 11 9.59 12.76 3.21
N SER A 12 8.96 12.37 2.09
CA SER A 12 8.41 11.02 1.89
C SER A 12 8.50 10.56 0.43
N GLY A 13 8.21 9.28 0.19
CA GLY A 13 8.08 8.73 -1.16
C GLY A 13 6.95 9.38 -1.95
N THR A 14 5.84 9.71 -1.29
CA THR A 14 4.69 10.36 -1.93
C THR A 14 4.99 11.83 -2.26
N ASP A 15 5.73 12.58 -1.41
CA ASP A 15 6.19 13.94 -1.73
C ASP A 15 7.13 13.93 -2.95
N ARG A 16 8.02 12.95 -3.03
CA ARG A 16 8.92 12.77 -4.16
C ARG A 16 8.14 12.52 -5.45
N LEU A 17 7.07 11.73 -5.38
CA LEU A 17 6.22 11.45 -6.54
C LEU A 17 5.42 12.69 -6.97
N ALA A 18 5.04 13.57 -6.04
CA ALA A 18 4.41 14.85 -6.36
C ALA A 18 5.34 15.74 -7.20
N GLU A 19 6.63 15.84 -6.83
CA GLU A 19 7.64 16.55 -7.64
C GLU A 19 7.78 15.95 -9.05
N VAL A 20 7.74 14.62 -9.16
CA VAL A 20 7.72 13.94 -10.46
C VAL A 20 6.46 14.30 -11.25
N ALA A 21 5.31 14.38 -10.59
CA ALA A 21 4.05 14.73 -11.25
C ALA A 21 4.06 16.13 -11.87
N ASP A 22 4.73 17.09 -11.25
CA ASP A 22 4.91 18.44 -11.79
C ASP A 22 5.73 18.44 -13.07
N ALA A 23 6.72 17.54 -13.19
CA ALA A 23 7.56 17.40 -14.38
C ALA A 23 6.85 16.69 -15.55
N PHE A 24 5.72 16.01 -15.31
CA PHE A 24 4.97 15.27 -16.31
C PHE A 24 3.49 15.67 -16.36
N PRO A 25 3.15 16.88 -16.82
CA PRO A 25 1.81 17.46 -16.74
C PRO A 25 0.73 16.65 -17.47
N GLU A 26 1.08 15.88 -18.49
CA GLU A 26 0.14 15.05 -19.26
C GLU A 26 -0.15 13.68 -18.64
N THR A 27 0.56 13.31 -17.56
CA THR A 27 0.36 12.01 -16.90
C THR A 27 -0.72 12.14 -15.83
N GLU A 28 -1.76 11.32 -15.88
CA GLU A 28 -2.89 11.37 -14.97
C GLU A 28 -2.71 10.43 -13.76
N ILE A 29 -2.02 9.31 -13.94
CA ILE A 29 -1.83 8.28 -12.93
C ILE A 29 -0.34 7.98 -12.74
N PHE A 30 0.07 7.93 -11.50
CA PHE A 30 1.44 7.65 -11.07
C PHE A 30 1.46 6.38 -10.22
N ILE A 31 2.38 5.47 -10.53
CA ILE A 31 2.55 4.23 -9.76
C ILE A 31 3.78 4.38 -8.88
N ASN A 32 3.60 4.19 -7.58
CA ASN A 32 4.69 4.16 -6.61
C ASN A 32 5.07 2.71 -6.31
N VAL A 33 6.22 2.30 -6.81
CA VAL A 33 6.86 1.03 -6.48
C VAL A 33 8.04 1.34 -5.57
N GLN A 34 8.07 0.74 -4.38
CA GLN A 34 9.14 0.96 -3.42
C GLN A 34 10.44 0.29 -3.90
N ALA A 35 11.59 0.93 -3.62
CA ALA A 35 12.89 0.42 -4.07
C ALA A 35 13.33 -0.87 -3.35
N ASP A 36 12.75 -1.16 -2.20
CA ASP A 36 12.93 -2.36 -1.39
C ASP A 36 12.05 -3.55 -1.84
N GLU A 37 11.24 -3.38 -2.89
CA GLU A 37 10.38 -4.42 -3.49
C GLU A 37 10.91 -4.87 -4.89
N PRO A 38 12.14 -5.40 -5.00
CA PRO A 38 12.74 -5.71 -6.30
C PRO A 38 12.08 -6.90 -7.00
N GLU A 39 11.34 -7.71 -6.27
CA GLU A 39 10.63 -8.90 -6.80
C GLU A 39 9.13 -8.63 -7.05
N ILE A 40 8.70 -7.37 -7.07
CA ILE A 40 7.29 -7.06 -7.30
C ILE A 40 6.81 -7.62 -8.64
N ASN A 41 5.67 -8.31 -8.59
CA ASN A 41 5.11 -8.90 -9.80
C ASN A 41 4.53 -7.79 -10.71
N PRO A 42 4.97 -7.66 -11.97
CA PRO A 42 4.40 -6.70 -12.91
C PRO A 42 2.87 -6.80 -13.05
N VAL A 43 2.30 -7.99 -12.94
CA VAL A 43 0.84 -8.20 -12.98
C VAL A 43 0.16 -7.50 -11.80
N THR A 44 0.80 -7.48 -10.62
CA THR A 44 0.28 -6.75 -9.46
C THR A 44 0.29 -5.24 -9.71
N VAL A 45 1.34 -4.73 -10.34
CA VAL A 45 1.46 -3.30 -10.71
C VAL A 45 0.33 -2.91 -11.68
N GLU A 46 0.11 -3.71 -12.72
CA GLU A 46 -0.97 -3.51 -13.69
C GLU A 46 -2.35 -3.58 -13.03
N LEU A 47 -2.55 -4.53 -12.10
CA LEU A 47 -3.80 -4.70 -11.36
C LEU A 47 -4.12 -3.47 -10.51
N VAL A 48 -3.15 -2.91 -9.78
CA VAL A 48 -3.35 -1.71 -8.96
C VAL A 48 -3.67 -0.50 -9.83
N ALA A 49 -2.94 -0.32 -10.95
CA ALA A 49 -3.24 0.74 -11.92
C ALA A 49 -4.66 0.61 -12.49
N LYS A 50 -5.04 -0.60 -12.92
CA LYS A 50 -6.37 -0.89 -13.44
C LYS A 50 -7.45 -0.66 -12.38
N THR A 51 -7.20 -1.07 -11.13
CA THR A 51 -8.14 -0.84 -10.02
C THR A 51 -8.44 0.65 -9.84
N LEU A 52 -7.45 1.53 -9.97
CA LEU A 52 -7.69 2.98 -9.90
C LEU A 52 -8.47 3.49 -11.12
N LEU A 53 -8.17 2.99 -12.31
CA LEU A 53 -8.86 3.37 -13.56
C LEU A 53 -10.35 2.97 -13.50
N ASP A 54 -10.66 1.78 -13.02
CA ASP A 54 -12.02 1.25 -12.91
C ASP A 54 -12.86 1.97 -11.82
N HIS A 55 -12.22 2.80 -10.97
CA HIS A 55 -12.88 3.55 -9.89
C HIS A 55 -12.60 5.05 -9.98
N PRO A 56 -13.30 5.78 -10.88
CA PRO A 56 -13.04 7.20 -11.12
C PRO A 56 -13.30 8.11 -9.91
N ASP A 57 -14.05 7.63 -8.93
CA ASP A 57 -14.37 8.30 -7.67
C ASP A 57 -13.33 8.05 -6.57
N ALA A 58 -12.28 7.27 -6.84
CA ALA A 58 -11.16 7.03 -5.92
C ALA A 58 -9.94 7.87 -6.32
N GLU A 59 -9.22 8.37 -5.33
CA GLU A 59 -7.98 9.13 -5.52
C GLU A 59 -6.74 8.23 -5.51
N ILE A 60 -6.85 7.06 -4.85
CA ILE A 60 -5.74 6.13 -4.61
C ILE A 60 -6.21 4.70 -4.85
N ALA A 61 -5.35 3.87 -5.42
CA ALA A 61 -5.45 2.43 -5.32
C ALA A 61 -4.20 1.86 -4.64
N THR A 62 -4.39 0.79 -3.89
CA THR A 62 -3.31 0.01 -3.28
C THR A 62 -3.60 -1.48 -3.40
N ALA A 63 -2.68 -2.32 -2.95
CA ALA A 63 -2.86 -3.77 -2.93
C ALA A 63 -2.98 -4.31 -1.51
N GLY A 64 -3.69 -5.43 -1.38
CA GLY A 64 -3.77 -6.19 -0.15
C GLY A 64 -3.87 -7.69 -0.43
N THR A 65 -3.30 -8.49 0.46
CA THR A 65 -3.36 -9.95 0.42
C THR A 65 -3.94 -10.50 1.72
N PRO A 66 -4.64 -11.66 1.69
CA PRO A 66 -5.14 -12.26 2.92
C PRO A 66 -4.02 -12.66 3.87
N ILE A 67 -4.16 -12.33 5.15
CA ILE A 67 -3.33 -12.91 6.22
C ILE A 67 -3.88 -14.30 6.52
N ARG A 68 -3.01 -15.32 6.46
CA ARG A 68 -3.34 -16.72 6.64
C ARG A 68 -2.76 -17.35 7.91
N HIS A 69 -1.88 -16.63 8.61
CA HIS A 69 -1.20 -17.09 9.81
C HIS A 69 -1.27 -16.03 10.92
N GLU A 70 -1.47 -16.49 12.14
CA GLU A 70 -1.63 -15.63 13.31
C GLU A 70 -0.37 -14.78 13.58
N ASP A 71 0.82 -15.32 13.36
CA ASP A 71 2.09 -14.60 13.51
C ASP A 71 2.13 -13.32 12.67
N GLN A 72 1.64 -13.38 11.43
CA GLN A 72 1.56 -12.20 10.55
C GLN A 72 0.60 -11.14 11.09
N LEU A 73 -0.51 -11.56 11.72
CA LEU A 73 -1.49 -10.63 12.28
C LEU A 73 -0.89 -9.83 13.44
N HIS A 74 -0.04 -10.45 14.24
CA HIS A 74 0.59 -9.84 15.40
C HIS A 74 1.94 -9.18 15.11
N ASP A 75 2.51 -9.39 13.92
CA ASP A 75 3.75 -8.74 13.50
C ASP A 75 3.48 -7.25 13.13
N PRO A 76 4.08 -6.27 13.83
CA PRO A 76 3.92 -4.85 13.49
C PRO A 76 4.58 -4.44 12.17
N ALA A 77 5.51 -5.24 11.63
CA ALA A 77 6.09 -5.01 10.30
C ALA A 77 5.08 -5.36 9.19
N CYS A 78 4.24 -6.38 9.42
CA CYS A 78 3.11 -6.69 8.56
C CYS A 78 1.97 -5.67 8.81
N VAL A 79 1.88 -4.62 8.00
CA VAL A 79 0.82 -3.60 8.13
C VAL A 79 -0.53 -4.21 7.78
N LYS A 80 -1.50 -4.07 8.68
CA LYS A 80 -2.88 -4.53 8.45
C LYS A 80 -3.68 -3.45 7.75
N ILE A 81 -4.59 -3.89 6.88
CA ILE A 81 -5.58 -3.03 6.25
C ILE A 81 -6.99 -3.54 6.56
N LEU A 82 -7.83 -2.67 7.07
CA LEU A 82 -9.25 -2.96 7.25
C LEU A 82 -9.97 -2.65 5.94
N VAL A 83 -10.48 -3.71 5.30
CA VAL A 83 -11.15 -3.61 3.99
C VAL A 83 -12.66 -3.74 4.15
N SER A 84 -13.40 -2.77 3.64
CA SER A 84 -14.84 -2.88 3.45
C SER A 84 -15.13 -3.29 2.01
N GLU A 85 -15.92 -4.34 1.83
CA GLU A 85 -16.37 -4.77 0.51
C GLU A 85 -17.86 -4.51 0.38
N ARG A 86 -18.25 -3.68 -0.59
CA ARG A 86 -19.66 -3.39 -0.92
C ARG A 86 -19.79 -3.28 -2.43
N GLU A 87 -20.84 -3.90 -2.98
CA GLU A 87 -21.18 -3.83 -4.42
C GLU A 87 -19.99 -4.20 -5.34
N GLY A 88 -19.17 -5.14 -4.90
CA GLY A 88 -17.97 -5.58 -5.62
C GLY A 88 -16.77 -4.63 -5.52
N GLN A 89 -16.90 -3.51 -4.81
CA GLN A 89 -15.79 -2.57 -4.57
C GLN A 89 -15.16 -2.83 -3.21
N ARG A 90 -13.83 -2.97 -3.20
CA ARG A 90 -13.03 -3.04 -1.98
C ARG A 90 -12.45 -1.68 -1.67
N ARG A 91 -12.73 -1.19 -0.47
CA ARG A 91 -12.26 0.10 0.01
C ARG A 91 -11.49 -0.06 1.32
N ALA A 92 -10.35 0.62 1.43
CA ALA A 92 -9.65 0.76 2.70
C ALA A 92 -10.47 1.62 3.67
N VAL A 93 -10.65 1.10 4.88
CA VAL A 93 -11.29 1.83 5.98
C VAL A 93 -10.23 2.39 6.92
N TYR A 94 -9.20 1.59 7.23
CA TYR A 94 -8.08 2.00 8.07
C TYR A 94 -6.85 1.12 7.81
N PHE A 95 -5.67 1.64 8.18
CA PHE A 95 -4.41 0.91 8.18
C PHE A 95 -3.80 0.96 9.57
N SER A 96 -3.21 -0.15 10.05
CA SER A 96 -2.56 -0.18 11.35
C SER A 96 -1.47 -1.23 11.43
N ARG A 97 -0.48 -0.94 12.28
CA ARG A 97 0.49 -1.96 12.72
C ARG A 97 -0.09 -2.90 13.77
N ALA A 98 -1.15 -2.48 14.48
CA ALA A 98 -1.88 -3.33 15.40
C ALA A 98 -2.68 -4.42 14.68
N ALA A 99 -3.04 -5.48 15.40
CA ALA A 99 -3.97 -6.49 14.91
C ALA A 99 -5.38 -5.89 14.78
N ILE A 100 -5.87 -5.75 13.56
CA ILE A 100 -7.23 -5.28 13.23
C ILE A 100 -7.87 -6.19 12.19
N PRO A 101 -9.24 -6.36 12.23
CA PRO A 101 -10.14 -5.93 13.29
C PRO A 101 -9.95 -6.70 14.61
N TYR A 102 -10.35 -6.12 15.73
CA TYR A 102 -10.41 -6.85 17.00
C TYR A 102 -11.55 -7.89 16.98
N VAL A 103 -11.23 -9.14 17.25
CA VAL A 103 -12.22 -10.23 17.32
C VAL A 103 -12.61 -10.44 18.77
N ARG A 104 -13.83 -10.03 19.13
CA ARG A 104 -14.31 -10.02 20.52
C ARG A 104 -14.34 -11.41 21.17
N ASP A 105 -14.71 -12.42 20.38
CA ASP A 105 -14.91 -13.78 20.86
C ASP A 105 -13.64 -14.65 20.77
N GLY A 106 -12.50 -14.01 20.49
CA GLY A 106 -11.22 -14.68 20.30
C GLY A 106 -10.93 -15.06 18.85
N ILE A 107 -9.67 -15.32 18.58
CA ILE A 107 -9.18 -15.71 17.27
C ILE A 107 -9.02 -17.23 17.23
N ASP A 108 -9.61 -17.87 16.24
CA ASP A 108 -9.38 -19.28 15.95
C ASP A 108 -8.87 -19.47 14.50
N ALA A 109 -8.35 -20.67 14.20
CA ALA A 109 -7.74 -20.97 12.92
C ALA A 109 -8.71 -20.86 11.72
N SER A 110 -10.03 -20.94 11.94
CA SER A 110 -11.02 -20.84 10.86
C SER A 110 -11.10 -19.43 10.27
N LEU A 111 -10.83 -18.41 11.11
CA LEU A 111 -10.88 -17.01 10.69
C LEU A 111 -9.81 -16.66 9.64
N PHE A 112 -8.65 -17.33 9.68
CA PHE A 112 -7.59 -17.15 8.69
C PHE A 112 -7.94 -17.78 7.32
N ASN A 113 -8.88 -18.71 7.29
CA ASN A 113 -9.36 -19.38 6.08
C ASN A 113 -10.71 -18.85 5.59
N ALA A 114 -11.24 -17.80 6.24
CA ALA A 114 -12.53 -17.22 5.88
C ALA A 114 -12.55 -16.69 4.43
N HIS A 115 -13.70 -16.79 3.80
CA HIS A 115 -14.02 -16.20 2.49
C HIS A 115 -15.32 -15.40 2.58
N PRO A 116 -15.31 -14.06 2.35
CA PRO A 116 -14.11 -13.23 2.06
C PRO A 116 -13.12 -13.20 3.25
N PRO A 117 -11.84 -12.84 3.01
CA PRO A 117 -10.83 -12.74 4.06
C PRO A 117 -11.22 -11.70 5.13
N ILE A 118 -10.94 -12.01 6.41
CA ILE A 118 -11.17 -11.10 7.53
C ILE A 118 -9.93 -10.23 7.75
N PHE A 119 -8.76 -10.85 7.75
CA PHE A 119 -7.49 -10.17 7.99
C PHE A 119 -6.74 -9.96 6.69
N TRP A 120 -6.21 -8.74 6.50
CA TRP A 120 -5.54 -8.33 5.29
C TRP A 120 -4.18 -7.72 5.59
N HIS A 121 -3.16 -8.18 4.88
CA HIS A 121 -1.84 -7.55 4.83
C HIS A 121 -1.86 -6.50 3.72
N HIS A 122 -1.49 -5.28 4.04
CA HIS A 122 -1.29 -4.19 3.08
C HIS A 122 0.05 -4.37 2.35
N ILE A 123 0.03 -4.21 1.03
CA ILE A 123 1.22 -4.19 0.19
C ILE A 123 1.52 -2.76 -0.20
N GLY A 124 2.76 -2.31 0.05
CA GLY A 124 3.24 -0.93 -0.15
C GLY A 124 3.32 -0.47 -1.62
N LEU A 125 2.41 -0.93 -2.45
CA LEU A 125 2.27 -0.54 -3.85
C LEU A 125 1.06 0.37 -4.01
N TYR A 126 1.24 1.51 -4.70
CA TYR A 126 0.17 2.47 -4.88
C TYR A 126 0.06 2.98 -6.31
N ALA A 127 -1.17 3.26 -6.72
CA ALA A 127 -1.47 4.14 -7.83
C ALA A 127 -2.15 5.39 -7.31
N TYR A 128 -1.72 6.54 -7.78
CA TYR A 128 -2.21 7.85 -7.37
C TYR A 128 -2.73 8.63 -8.56
N ARG A 129 -3.85 9.36 -8.39
CA ARG A 129 -4.22 10.41 -9.33
C ARG A 129 -3.32 11.64 -9.12
N ARG A 130 -3.04 12.36 -10.20
CA ARG A 130 -2.26 13.60 -10.17
C ARG A 130 -2.75 14.59 -9.11
N ASP A 131 -4.05 14.88 -9.11
CA ASP A 131 -4.63 15.87 -8.20
C ASP A 131 -4.45 15.49 -6.73
N PHE A 132 -4.46 14.17 -6.44
CA PHE A 132 -4.16 13.68 -5.11
C PHE A 132 -2.71 13.98 -4.69
N LEU A 133 -1.73 13.78 -5.59
CA LEU A 133 -0.32 14.05 -5.29
C LEU A 133 -0.09 15.53 -4.98
N SER A 134 -0.67 16.44 -5.78
CA SER A 134 -0.61 17.89 -5.53
C SER A 134 -1.26 18.25 -4.18
N TRP A 135 -2.42 17.65 -3.88
CA TRP A 135 -3.07 17.80 -2.58
C TRP A 135 -2.18 17.29 -1.44
N PHE A 136 -1.63 16.07 -1.56
CA PHE A 136 -0.81 15.43 -0.53
C PHE A 136 0.42 16.29 -0.16
N ALA A 137 1.15 16.78 -1.15
CA ALA A 137 2.32 17.63 -0.95
C ALA A 137 1.99 18.98 -0.27
N SER A 138 0.75 19.47 -0.40
CA SER A 138 0.29 20.68 0.27
C SER A 138 -0.14 20.48 1.73
N GLN A 139 -0.26 19.23 2.20
CA GLN A 139 -0.74 18.91 3.53
C GLN A 139 0.41 18.63 4.50
N SER A 140 0.27 19.08 5.74
CA SER A 140 1.14 18.63 6.82
C SER A 140 0.85 17.17 7.20
N PRO A 141 1.87 16.43 7.69
CA PRO A 141 1.66 15.08 8.20
C PRO A 141 0.55 15.01 9.25
N SER A 142 -0.37 14.06 9.07
CA SER A 142 -1.53 13.88 9.95
C SER A 142 -1.17 13.23 11.29
N ARG A 143 -2.10 13.24 12.24
CA ARG A 143 -1.84 12.70 13.58
C ARG A 143 -1.58 11.20 13.56
N PHE A 144 -2.43 10.43 12.89
CA PHE A 144 -2.28 8.97 12.87
C PHE A 144 -1.11 8.53 11.99
N GLU A 145 -0.84 9.25 10.89
CA GLU A 145 0.37 9.07 10.09
C GLU A 145 1.63 9.15 10.96
N GLN A 146 1.73 10.18 11.81
CA GLN A 146 2.89 10.37 12.68
C GLN A 146 3.02 9.29 13.75
N LEU A 147 1.89 8.78 14.27
CA LEU A 147 1.88 7.73 15.30
C LEU A 147 2.23 6.37 14.74
N GLU A 148 1.59 5.97 13.65
CA GLU A 148 1.75 4.66 13.03
C GLU A 148 2.93 4.60 12.04
N LYS A 149 3.47 5.77 11.63
CA LYS A 149 4.46 5.90 10.55
C LYS A 149 3.95 5.28 9.24
N LEU A 150 2.72 5.65 8.88
CA LEU A 150 2.00 5.18 7.70
C LEU A 150 1.44 6.38 6.94
N GLU A 151 2.07 6.77 5.83
CA GLU A 151 1.74 7.97 5.03
C GLU A 151 0.30 7.98 4.53
N GLN A 152 -0.24 6.82 4.17
CA GLN A 152 -1.60 6.68 3.66
C GLN A 152 -2.69 7.04 4.69
N LEU A 153 -2.36 7.12 5.97
CA LEU A 153 -3.30 7.58 7.01
C LEU A 153 -3.62 9.06 6.85
N ARG A 154 -2.73 9.89 6.27
CA ARG A 154 -3.04 11.29 5.90
C ARG A 154 -4.25 11.35 4.96
N ALA A 155 -4.29 10.46 3.98
CA ALA A 155 -5.42 10.36 3.06
C ALA A 155 -6.70 9.88 3.77
N ILE A 156 -6.62 8.86 4.63
CA ILE A 156 -7.76 8.34 5.41
C ILE A 156 -8.34 9.43 6.32
N GLU A 157 -7.49 10.14 7.09
CA GLU A 157 -7.93 11.22 7.98
C GLU A 157 -8.59 12.38 7.23
N ALA A 158 -8.17 12.63 5.99
CA ALA A 158 -8.77 13.63 5.10
C ALA A 158 -10.03 13.14 4.35
N GLY A 159 -10.49 11.90 4.60
CA GLY A 159 -11.66 11.33 3.94
C GLY A 159 -11.45 10.96 2.48
N LYS A 160 -10.20 10.87 2.00
CA LYS A 160 -9.88 10.43 0.65
C LYS A 160 -10.20 8.96 0.46
N LYS A 161 -10.63 8.61 -0.75
CA LYS A 161 -11.03 7.24 -1.07
C LYS A 161 -9.86 6.44 -1.59
N ILE A 162 -9.55 5.33 -0.88
CA ILE A 162 -8.53 4.36 -1.27
C ILE A 162 -9.22 3.05 -1.64
N VAL A 163 -9.09 2.61 -2.88
CA VAL A 163 -9.56 1.30 -3.33
C VAL A 163 -8.46 0.26 -3.24
N VAL A 164 -8.84 -1.01 -3.04
CA VAL A 164 -7.91 -2.08 -2.75
C VAL A 164 -8.00 -3.19 -3.79
N ALA A 165 -6.89 -3.42 -4.50
CA ALA A 165 -6.71 -4.59 -5.34
C ALA A 165 -6.39 -5.81 -4.47
N LEU A 166 -7.10 -6.92 -4.69
CA LEU A 166 -6.80 -8.20 -4.06
C LEU A 166 -5.70 -8.90 -4.85
N VAL A 167 -4.63 -9.30 -4.17
CA VAL A 167 -3.56 -10.12 -4.74
C VAL A 167 -3.37 -11.40 -3.91
N ASP A 168 -2.93 -12.47 -4.57
CA ASP A 168 -2.84 -13.78 -3.93
C ASP A 168 -1.68 -13.92 -2.96
N ALA A 169 -0.59 -13.20 -3.19
CA ALA A 169 0.60 -13.22 -2.34
C ALA A 169 1.31 -11.85 -2.34
N ALA A 170 1.89 -11.53 -1.18
CA ALA A 170 2.88 -10.45 -1.08
C ALA A 170 4.22 -10.95 -1.59
N THR A 171 4.98 -10.07 -2.25
CA THR A 171 6.42 -10.25 -2.46
C THR A 171 7.16 -9.96 -1.16
N SER A 172 8.31 -10.61 -0.96
CA SER A 172 9.16 -10.28 0.19
C SER A 172 9.98 -9.04 -0.13
N GLY A 173 9.74 -7.95 0.59
CA GLY A 173 10.60 -6.77 0.55
C GLY A 173 12.00 -7.07 1.12
N ILE A 174 12.95 -6.16 0.90
CA ILE A 174 14.30 -6.21 1.45
C ILE A 174 14.43 -5.13 2.54
N ASP A 175 14.04 -5.48 3.76
CA ASP A 175 14.09 -4.57 4.92
C ASP A 175 15.36 -4.76 5.77
N THR A 176 15.96 -5.97 5.72
CA THR A 176 17.09 -6.34 6.54
C THR A 176 18.27 -6.84 5.70
N ILE A 177 19.47 -6.89 6.32
CA ILE A 177 20.66 -7.49 5.69
C ILE A 177 20.43 -8.96 5.36
N ASP A 178 19.67 -9.68 6.18
CA ASP A 178 19.34 -11.09 5.94
C ASP A 178 18.41 -11.25 4.73
N ASP A 179 17.45 -10.34 4.53
CA ASP A 179 16.60 -10.31 3.33
C ASP A 179 17.44 -10.08 2.08
N PHE A 180 18.36 -9.10 2.14
CA PHE A 180 19.29 -8.84 1.04
C PHE A 180 20.18 -10.04 0.70
N GLN A 181 20.69 -10.75 1.71
CA GLN A 181 21.48 -11.96 1.49
C GLN A 181 20.64 -13.07 0.83
N ARG A 182 19.41 -13.27 1.27
CA ARG A 182 18.47 -14.22 0.63
C ARG A 182 18.17 -13.85 -0.81
N PHE A 183 17.90 -12.58 -1.07
CA PHE A 183 17.68 -12.06 -2.43
C PHE A 183 18.91 -12.31 -3.32
N LYS A 184 20.11 -11.93 -2.85
CA LYS A 184 21.36 -12.11 -3.57
C LYS A 184 21.61 -13.57 -3.98
N GLN A 185 21.37 -14.52 -3.08
CA GLN A 185 21.55 -15.97 -3.35
C GLN A 185 20.65 -16.50 -4.49
N LYS A 186 19.49 -15.85 -4.78
CA LYS A 186 18.64 -16.25 -5.90
C LYS A 186 19.24 -15.89 -7.26
N PHE A 187 20.05 -14.85 -7.34
CA PHE A 187 20.57 -14.29 -8.60
C PHE A 187 22.07 -14.59 -8.83
N GLU A 188 22.78 -15.15 -7.87
CA GLU A 188 24.18 -15.57 -8.00
C GLU A 188 24.34 -17.04 -8.48
N ARG A 189 23.31 -17.62 -9.09
CA ARG A 189 23.37 -18.98 -9.67
C ARG A 189 23.74 -18.96 -11.14
#